data_f91d5c291ff217ae547e5528bbd2d808
#
_entry.id   f91d5c291ff217ae547e5528bbd2d808
#
_cell.length_a   1.000
_cell.length_b   1.000
_cell.length_c   1.000
_cell.angle_alpha   90.00
_cell.angle_beta   90.00
_cell.angle_gamma   90.00
#
_symmetry.space_group_name_H-M   'P 1'
#
loop_
_entity.id
_entity.type
_entity.pdbx_description
1 polymer ?
#
loop_
_entity_poly.entity_id
_entity_poly.type
_entity_poly.pdbx_seq_one_letter_code
_entity_poly.pdbx_strand_id
1 'polypeptide(L)'
;MATTAGKKKAAKSTKSTKSTKATKSTKSEPKAKAMTKKSLQHFEKRLLEERRRVLKELGHYDETFGSTPQSADGDLSSYSFHMADQGTDAMEREKAFLFASQEGRFLWHIDEALRRLYRSPETFGKCHNCGQEIAFERLDALPHARYCIECKQREEDAKK
;
A
#
# COMPACT_ATOMS: atom_id res chain seq x y z
N MET A 1 -77.43 -1.64 6.23
CA MET A 1 -77.84 -2.99 6.67
C MET A 1 -76.57 -3.71 7.07
N ALA A 2 -76.38 -3.82 8.34
CA ALA A 2 -76.30 -5.06 9.14
C ALA A 2 -74.90 -5.69 9.04
N THR A 3 -74.02 -5.50 10.08
CA THR A 3 -73.79 -6.36 11.27
C THR A 3 -73.10 -7.67 10.89
N THR A 4 -72.00 -8.12 11.53
CA THR A 4 -71.70 -8.53 12.92
C THR A 4 -70.24 -8.92 12.97
N ALA A 5 -69.33 -8.55 13.88
CA ALA A 5 -69.13 -8.97 15.26
C ALA A 5 -68.73 -10.45 15.44
N GLY A 6 -67.60 -10.71 15.99
CA GLY A 6 -67.15 -11.96 16.56
C GLY A 6 -65.64 -11.97 16.81
N LYS A 7 -65.12 -11.54 17.90
CA LYS A 7 -64.96 -12.00 19.29
C LYS A 7 -63.92 -13.14 19.45
N LYS A 8 -62.77 -12.74 20.06
CA LYS A 8 -61.94 -13.43 21.07
C LYS A 8 -61.42 -14.84 20.83
N LYS A 9 -60.10 -15.02 20.94
CA LYS A 9 -59.55 -15.76 22.11
C LYS A 9 -58.03 -15.52 22.27
N ALA A 10 -57.67 -15.16 23.45
CA ALA A 10 -56.30 -15.12 23.96
C ALA A 10 -55.81 -16.53 24.29
N ALA A 11 -54.55 -16.82 24.07
CA ALA A 11 -53.80 -17.84 24.76
C ALA A 11 -52.36 -17.36 24.93
N LYS A 12 -51.99 -17.17 26.01
CA LYS A 12 -51.01 -17.03 27.08
C LYS A 12 -49.98 -18.17 27.00
N SER A 13 -48.74 -17.82 27.44
CA SER A 13 -47.63 -18.70 27.83
C SER A 13 -46.55 -18.87 26.74
N THR A 14 -45.28 -18.77 26.96
CA THR A 14 -44.46 -18.85 28.19
C THR A 14 -43.09 -18.19 27.95
N LYS A 15 -42.62 -17.60 28.97
CA LYS A 15 -41.31 -17.05 29.23
C LYS A 15 -40.20 -18.10 29.00
N SER A 16 -39.21 -17.81 28.14
CA SER A 16 -37.92 -18.49 28.23
C SER A 16 -36.83 -17.41 28.06
N THR A 17 -36.35 -16.94 29.15
CA THR A 17 -35.14 -16.14 29.32
C THR A 17 -33.96 -17.04 29.06
N LYS A 18 -33.26 -16.85 27.94
CA LYS A 18 -31.91 -17.39 27.76
C LYS A 18 -30.93 -16.22 27.71
N SER A 19 -30.38 -15.93 28.87
CA SER A 19 -29.25 -15.10 29.12
C SER A 19 -28.06 -15.57 28.29
N THR A 20 -27.75 -14.91 27.20
CA THR A 20 -26.46 -15.05 26.54
C THR A 20 -25.47 -14.10 27.23
N LYS A 21 -24.64 -14.71 28.04
CA LYS A 21 -23.49 -14.17 28.71
C LYS A 21 -22.58 -13.46 27.70
N ALA A 22 -22.59 -12.13 27.71
CA ALA A 22 -21.63 -11.32 26.97
C ALA A 22 -20.24 -11.62 27.49
N THR A 23 -19.45 -12.35 26.75
CA THR A 23 -18.02 -12.48 26.97
C THR A 23 -17.38 -11.14 26.67
N LYS A 24 -17.09 -10.44 27.74
CA LYS A 24 -16.30 -9.22 27.78
C LYS A 24 -14.88 -9.58 27.32
N SER A 25 -14.60 -9.43 26.03
CA SER A 25 -13.24 -9.49 25.51
C SER A 25 -12.48 -8.30 26.11
N THR A 26 -11.70 -8.56 27.11
CA THR A 26 -10.70 -7.64 27.64
C THR A 26 -9.67 -7.40 26.52
N LYS A 27 -9.91 -6.36 25.74
CA LYS A 27 -8.94 -5.80 24.81
C LYS A 27 -7.84 -5.17 25.68
N SER A 28 -6.82 -5.97 25.99
CA SER A 28 -5.57 -5.47 26.54
C SER A 28 -4.98 -4.55 25.46
N GLU A 29 -5.01 -3.26 25.71
CA GLU A 29 -4.26 -2.28 24.92
C GLU A 29 -2.77 -2.66 25.02
N PRO A 30 -2.11 -3.06 23.93
CA PRO A 30 -0.66 -3.18 23.97
C PRO A 30 -0.11 -1.76 24.08
N LYS A 31 0.48 -1.45 25.21
CA LYS A 31 1.30 -0.23 25.37
C LYS A 31 2.32 -0.23 24.23
N ALA A 32 2.18 0.72 23.31
CA ALA A 32 3.04 0.90 22.17
C ALA A 32 4.49 1.00 22.65
N LYS A 33 5.25 -0.06 22.50
CA LYS A 33 6.68 -0.07 22.79
C LYS A 33 7.37 0.65 21.64
N ALA A 34 8.01 1.77 21.94
CA ALA A 34 8.87 2.44 20.98
C ALA A 34 9.90 1.43 20.42
N MET A 35 10.11 1.45 19.11
CA MET A 35 11.08 0.56 18.46
C MET A 35 12.46 0.71 19.08
N THR A 36 13.17 -0.39 19.25
CA THR A 36 14.53 -0.36 19.77
C THR A 36 15.48 0.30 18.78
N LYS A 37 16.55 0.93 19.28
CA LYS A 37 17.57 1.53 18.40
C LYS A 37 18.14 0.55 17.38
N LYS A 38 18.31 -0.73 17.78
CA LYS A 38 18.77 -1.78 16.85
C LYS A 38 17.77 -2.06 15.74
N SER A 39 16.48 -2.08 16.04
CA SER A 39 15.44 -2.26 15.01
C SER A 39 15.37 -1.07 14.06
N LEU A 40 15.54 0.16 14.55
CA LEU A 40 15.59 1.35 13.72
C LEU A 40 16.78 1.31 12.75
N GLN A 41 17.97 0.95 13.23
CA GLN A 41 19.16 0.76 12.38
C GLN A 41 18.98 -0.34 11.34
N HIS A 42 18.29 -1.43 11.70
CA HIS A 42 17.96 -2.49 10.75
C HIS A 42 17.08 -1.95 9.60
N PHE A 43 15.99 -1.24 9.92
CA PHE A 43 15.10 -0.67 8.91
C PHE A 43 15.75 0.44 8.10
N GLU A 44 16.59 1.27 8.71
CA GLU A 44 17.40 2.25 8.00
C GLU A 44 18.26 1.59 6.91
N LYS A 45 18.99 0.54 7.28
CA LYS A 45 19.83 -0.20 6.34
C LYS A 45 19.00 -0.80 5.19
N ARG A 46 17.87 -1.43 5.51
CA ARG A 46 16.96 -2.01 4.52
C ARG A 46 16.42 -0.95 3.55
N LEU A 47 15.96 0.19 4.07
CA LEU A 47 15.47 1.31 3.26
C LEU A 47 16.56 1.87 2.34
N LEU A 48 17.79 2.02 2.83
CA LEU A 48 18.92 2.49 2.01
C LEU A 48 19.32 1.48 0.94
N GLU A 49 19.25 0.18 1.21
CA GLU A 49 19.48 -0.89 0.24
C GLU A 49 18.40 -0.86 -0.86
N GLU A 50 17.12 -0.78 -0.49
CA GLU A 50 16.03 -0.68 -1.46
C GLU A 50 16.11 0.58 -2.29
N ARG A 51 16.39 1.73 -1.66
CA ARG A 51 16.61 3.00 -2.36
C ARG A 51 17.69 2.88 -3.43
N ARG A 52 18.82 2.25 -3.08
CA ARG A 52 19.93 2.05 -4.01
C ARG A 52 19.54 1.15 -5.18
N ARG A 53 18.75 0.09 -4.92
CA ARG A 53 18.25 -0.80 -5.96
C ARG A 53 17.37 -0.05 -6.95
N VAL A 54 16.38 0.68 -6.45
CA VAL A 54 15.44 1.45 -7.28
C VAL A 54 16.15 2.52 -8.10
N LEU A 55 17.11 3.24 -7.52
CA LEU A 55 17.90 4.22 -8.25
C LEU A 55 18.72 3.60 -9.38
N LYS A 56 19.24 2.38 -9.19
CA LYS A 56 19.96 1.65 -10.24
C LYS A 56 19.01 1.24 -11.37
N GLU A 57 17.82 0.78 -11.04
CA GLU A 57 16.79 0.43 -12.03
C GLU A 57 16.34 1.66 -12.83
N LEU A 58 16.11 2.80 -12.15
CA LEU A 58 15.79 4.07 -12.83
C LEU A 58 16.91 4.54 -13.76
N GLY A 59 18.18 4.42 -13.33
CA GLY A 59 19.33 4.75 -14.19
C GLY A 59 19.40 3.88 -15.44
N HIS A 60 19.04 2.60 -15.34
CA HIS A 60 18.98 1.73 -16.51
C HIS A 60 17.88 2.16 -17.52
N TYR A 61 16.74 2.63 -17.02
CA TYR A 61 15.72 3.20 -17.91
C TYR A 61 16.20 4.47 -18.60
N ASP A 62 16.88 5.37 -17.89
CA ASP A 62 17.45 6.58 -18.48
C ASP A 62 18.46 6.29 -19.60
N GLU A 63 19.34 5.31 -19.38
CA GLU A 63 20.28 4.85 -20.41
C GLU A 63 19.56 4.26 -21.64
N THR A 64 18.51 3.48 -21.42
CA THR A 64 17.71 2.88 -22.49
C THR A 64 16.98 3.95 -23.31
N PHE A 65 16.45 5.00 -22.65
CA PHE A 65 15.78 6.10 -23.35
C PHE A 65 16.75 7.05 -24.03
N GLY A 66 17.89 7.34 -23.41
CA GLY A 66 18.90 8.25 -23.93
C GLY A 66 19.65 7.68 -25.15
N SER A 67 19.73 6.35 -25.27
CA SER A 67 20.42 5.67 -26.35
C SER A 67 19.58 5.45 -27.61
N THR A 68 18.32 5.85 -27.63
CA THR A 68 17.51 5.80 -28.86
C THR A 68 18.03 6.78 -29.90
N PRO A 69 18.28 6.35 -31.15
CA PRO A 69 18.90 7.16 -32.21
C PRO A 69 18.18 8.47 -32.55
N GLN A 70 16.95 8.62 -32.08
CA GLN A 70 16.12 9.82 -32.27
C GLN A 70 16.58 11.06 -31.50
N SER A 71 17.43 10.91 -30.48
CA SER A 71 17.96 12.05 -29.72
C SER A 71 19.30 12.56 -30.22
N ALA A 72 20.00 11.83 -31.10
CA ALA A 72 21.38 12.16 -31.46
C ALA A 72 21.53 13.01 -32.71
N ASP A 73 20.60 12.95 -33.67
CA ASP A 73 20.71 13.79 -34.88
C ASP A 73 19.35 13.89 -35.57
N GLY A 74 18.97 15.12 -35.89
CA GLY A 74 17.66 15.44 -36.52
C GLY A 74 17.47 14.94 -37.96
N ASP A 75 18.24 13.96 -38.42
CA ASP A 75 18.15 13.39 -39.77
C ASP A 75 17.32 12.10 -39.79
N LEU A 76 16.00 12.28 -39.69
CA LEU A 76 14.99 11.21 -39.86
C LEU A 76 14.96 10.63 -41.27
N SER A 77 15.78 11.14 -42.20
CA SER A 77 15.71 10.80 -43.63
C SER A 77 16.51 9.56 -44.04
N SER A 78 17.37 9.05 -43.18
CA SER A 78 18.37 8.03 -43.53
C SER A 78 17.94 6.59 -43.28
N TYR A 79 16.89 6.34 -42.48
CA TYR A 79 16.44 4.99 -42.15
C TYR A 79 15.01 4.75 -42.65
N SER A 80 14.90 3.92 -43.68
CA SER A 80 13.66 3.24 -44.07
C SER A 80 13.26 2.26 -42.95
N PHE A 81 12.79 2.78 -41.80
CA PHE A 81 12.22 1.95 -40.76
C PHE A 81 10.95 1.28 -41.27
N HIS A 82 10.93 -0.03 -41.19
CA HIS A 82 9.70 -0.78 -41.44
C HIS A 82 8.64 -0.33 -40.41
N MET A 83 7.40 -0.04 -40.85
CA MET A 83 6.31 0.43 -40.00
C MET A 83 6.08 -0.46 -38.76
N ALA A 84 6.34 -1.78 -38.90
CA ALA A 84 6.26 -2.73 -37.81
C ALA A 84 7.29 -2.45 -36.67
N ASP A 85 8.51 -2.09 -37.04
CA ASP A 85 9.59 -1.80 -36.09
C ASP A 85 9.30 -0.52 -35.27
N GLN A 86 8.78 0.52 -35.94
CA GLN A 86 8.35 1.74 -35.26
C GLN A 86 7.24 1.51 -34.24
N GLY A 87 6.28 0.61 -34.54
CA GLY A 87 5.21 0.26 -33.61
C GLY A 87 5.74 -0.46 -32.37
N THR A 88 6.70 -1.35 -32.56
CA THR A 88 7.35 -2.09 -31.45
C THR A 88 8.16 -1.14 -30.55
N ASP A 89 8.99 -0.29 -31.15
CA ASP A 89 9.81 0.68 -30.43
C ASP A 89 8.96 1.70 -29.62
N ALA A 90 7.84 2.14 -30.21
CA ALA A 90 6.92 3.02 -29.50
C ALA A 90 6.29 2.34 -28.28
N MET A 91 5.88 1.08 -28.45
CA MET A 91 5.28 0.30 -27.34
C MET A 91 6.32 -0.02 -26.24
N GLU A 92 7.56 -0.32 -26.60
CA GLU A 92 8.62 -0.56 -25.63
C GLU A 92 8.96 0.71 -24.83
N ARG A 93 9.02 1.86 -25.49
CA ARG A 93 9.19 3.16 -24.82
C ARG A 93 8.05 3.47 -23.87
N GLU A 94 6.81 3.24 -24.28
CA GLU A 94 5.65 3.44 -23.42
C GLU A 94 5.71 2.56 -22.18
N LYS A 95 6.00 1.28 -22.34
CA LYS A 95 6.17 0.34 -21.21
C LYS A 95 7.29 0.79 -20.26
N ALA A 96 8.44 1.15 -20.80
CA ALA A 96 9.57 1.59 -20.00
C ALA A 96 9.25 2.89 -19.24
N PHE A 97 8.52 3.83 -19.85
CA PHE A 97 8.04 5.04 -19.17
C PHE A 97 7.07 4.73 -18.04
N LEU A 98 6.16 3.77 -18.23
CA LEU A 98 5.25 3.32 -17.19
C LEU A 98 6.01 2.69 -16.01
N PHE A 99 7.01 1.85 -16.28
CA PHE A 99 7.85 1.26 -15.25
C PHE A 99 8.67 2.33 -14.51
N ALA A 100 9.32 3.24 -15.21
CA ALA A 100 10.05 4.34 -14.59
C ALA A 100 9.15 5.21 -13.68
N SER A 101 7.92 5.47 -14.11
CA SER A 101 6.93 6.20 -13.30
C SER A 101 6.51 5.42 -12.05
N GLN A 102 6.42 4.10 -12.13
CA GLN A 102 6.10 3.23 -11.00
C GLN A 102 7.25 3.21 -10.00
N GLU A 103 8.48 3.02 -10.47
CA GLU A 103 9.69 3.04 -9.66
C GLU A 103 9.93 4.41 -9.00
N GLY A 104 9.65 5.50 -9.71
CA GLY A 104 9.72 6.85 -9.14
C GLY A 104 8.74 7.06 -7.98
N ARG A 105 7.51 6.52 -8.07
CA ARG A 105 6.55 6.55 -6.95
C ARG A 105 7.03 5.68 -5.79
N PHE A 106 7.62 4.53 -6.08
CA PHE A 106 8.17 3.65 -5.06
C PHE A 106 9.35 4.30 -4.33
N LEU A 107 10.26 4.94 -5.06
CA LEU A 107 11.35 5.73 -4.50
C LEU A 107 10.83 6.83 -3.55
N TRP A 108 9.78 7.53 -3.94
CA TRP A 108 9.16 8.54 -3.08
C TRP A 108 8.64 7.94 -1.75
N HIS A 109 8.05 6.75 -1.77
CA HIS A 109 7.62 6.05 -0.55
C HIS A 109 8.79 5.67 0.35
N ILE A 110 9.91 5.24 -0.23
CA ILE A 110 11.13 4.92 0.51
C ILE A 110 11.71 6.18 1.15
N ASP A 111 11.84 7.26 0.39
CA ASP A 111 12.38 8.54 0.88
C ASP A 111 11.50 9.14 1.99
N GLU A 112 10.18 9.00 1.88
CA GLU A 112 9.24 9.41 2.92
C GLU A 112 9.39 8.56 4.20
N ALA A 113 9.64 7.25 4.06
CA ALA A 113 9.91 6.37 5.19
C ALA A 113 11.23 6.73 5.90
N LEU A 114 12.29 7.00 5.14
CA LEU A 114 13.56 7.50 5.68
C LEU A 114 13.39 8.84 6.40
N ARG A 115 12.63 9.76 5.81
CA ARG A 115 12.32 11.06 6.43
C ARG A 115 11.60 10.90 7.76
N ARG A 116 10.62 9.99 7.86
CA ARG A 116 9.91 9.66 9.11
C ARG A 116 10.86 9.05 10.13
N LEU A 117 11.73 8.13 9.71
CA LEU A 117 12.69 7.46 10.58
C LEU A 117 13.66 8.46 11.21
N TYR A 118 14.14 9.45 10.46
CA TYR A 118 15.08 10.45 10.97
C TYR A 118 14.41 11.57 11.77
N ARG A 119 13.20 12.02 11.37
CA ARG A 119 12.51 13.13 12.05
C ARG A 119 11.81 12.69 13.33
N SER A 120 11.23 11.50 13.31
CA SER A 120 10.36 11.02 14.38
C SER A 120 10.50 9.51 14.57
N PRO A 121 11.66 9.04 15.06
CA PRO A 121 11.91 7.61 15.27
C PRO A 121 10.90 6.94 16.18
N GLU A 122 10.26 7.70 17.07
CA GLU A 122 9.24 7.22 18.00
C GLU A 122 7.91 6.85 17.31
N THR A 123 7.64 7.45 16.17
CA THR A 123 6.43 7.22 15.37
C THR A 123 6.67 6.20 14.25
N PHE A 124 7.93 5.89 13.96
CA PHE A 124 8.26 4.89 12.97
C PHE A 124 7.75 3.52 13.41
N GLY A 125 7.15 2.76 12.49
CA GLY A 125 6.51 1.48 12.79
C GLY A 125 5.09 1.58 13.35
N LYS A 126 4.53 2.79 13.51
CA LYS A 126 3.13 2.98 13.86
C LYS A 126 2.27 3.24 12.63
N CYS A 127 1.08 2.67 12.64
CA CYS A 127 0.11 2.87 11.56
C CYS A 127 -0.37 4.32 11.54
N HIS A 128 -0.36 4.94 10.37
CA HIS A 128 -0.76 6.34 10.21
C HIS A 128 -2.26 6.59 10.44
N ASN A 129 -3.10 5.53 10.36
CA ASN A 129 -4.54 5.64 10.50
C ASN A 129 -5.03 5.31 11.91
N CYS A 130 -4.59 4.19 12.49
CA CYS A 130 -5.06 3.72 13.81
C CYS A 130 -4.04 3.92 14.95
N GLY A 131 -2.81 4.35 14.65
CA GLY A 131 -1.76 4.53 15.65
C GLY A 131 -1.19 3.25 16.25
N GLN A 132 -1.72 2.08 15.91
CA GLN A 132 -1.23 0.78 16.37
C GLN A 132 0.12 0.44 15.75
N GLU A 133 0.88 -0.40 16.42
CA GLU A 133 2.15 -0.91 15.88
C GLU A 133 1.90 -1.77 14.63
N ILE A 134 2.73 -1.54 13.61
CA ILE A 134 2.78 -2.39 12.42
C ILE A 134 3.63 -3.62 12.78
N ALA A 135 3.13 -4.81 12.44
CA ALA A 135 3.85 -6.05 12.71
C ALA A 135 5.28 -6.00 12.14
N PHE A 136 6.24 -6.49 12.91
CA PHE A 136 7.67 -6.46 12.53
C PHE A 136 7.91 -7.19 11.20
N GLU A 137 7.26 -8.33 11.00
CA GLU A 137 7.35 -9.14 9.77
C GLU A 137 6.88 -8.34 8.54
N ARG A 138 5.84 -7.51 8.74
CA ARG A 138 5.34 -6.64 7.67
C ARG A 138 6.33 -5.52 7.35
N LEU A 139 6.95 -4.92 8.36
CA LEU A 139 7.97 -3.88 8.15
C LEU A 139 9.26 -4.46 7.60
N ASP A 140 9.60 -5.69 7.93
CA ASP A 140 10.77 -6.37 7.36
C ASP A 140 10.57 -6.67 5.86
N ALA A 141 9.37 -7.09 5.47
CA ALA A 141 9.00 -7.29 4.07
C ALA A 141 8.79 -5.96 3.32
N LEU A 142 8.23 -4.95 3.97
CA LEU A 142 7.85 -3.65 3.39
C LEU A 142 8.28 -2.52 4.33
N PRO A 143 9.56 -2.14 4.35
CA PRO A 143 10.08 -1.17 5.32
C PRO A 143 9.51 0.25 5.15
N HIS A 144 8.95 0.56 4.00
CA HIS A 144 8.24 1.81 3.70
C HIS A 144 6.75 1.80 4.11
N ALA A 145 6.23 0.70 4.70
CA ALA A 145 4.82 0.58 5.06
C ALA A 145 4.35 1.70 5.99
N ARG A 146 3.18 2.30 5.69
CA ARG A 146 2.54 3.37 6.47
C ARG A 146 1.33 2.88 7.25
N TYR A 147 0.74 1.76 6.85
CA TYR A 147 -0.51 1.22 7.39
C TYR A 147 -0.33 -0.23 7.85
N CYS A 148 -1.02 -0.59 8.94
CA CYS A 148 -1.16 -2.00 9.32
C CYS A 148 -2.00 -2.76 8.29
N ILE A 149 -2.03 -4.09 8.38
CA ILE A 149 -2.76 -4.95 7.43
C ILE A 149 -4.24 -4.57 7.38
N GLU A 150 -4.88 -4.43 8.55
CA GLU A 150 -6.31 -4.12 8.66
C GLU A 150 -6.68 -2.77 8.04
N CYS A 151 -5.85 -1.74 8.27
CA CYS A 151 -6.10 -0.42 7.72
C CYS A 151 -5.85 -0.38 6.21
N LYS A 152 -4.88 -1.16 5.72
CA LYS A 152 -4.61 -1.26 4.29
C LYS A 152 -5.73 -1.99 3.56
N GLN A 153 -6.23 -3.09 4.11
CA GLN A 153 -7.38 -3.80 3.56
C GLN A 153 -8.62 -2.90 3.48
N ARG A 154 -8.93 -2.16 4.56
CA ARG A 154 -10.05 -1.20 4.55
C ARG A 154 -9.90 -0.11 3.49
N GLU A 155 -8.68 0.37 3.25
CA GLU A 155 -8.40 1.35 2.19
C GLU A 155 -8.63 0.74 0.78
N GLU A 156 -8.25 -0.50 0.58
CA GLU A 156 -8.43 -1.21 -0.68
C GLU A 156 -9.89 -1.54 -0.96
N ASP A 157 -10.63 -1.99 0.05
CA ASP A 157 -12.07 -2.27 -0.06
C ASP A 157 -12.89 -1.01 -0.33
N ALA A 158 -12.48 0.13 0.21
CA ALA A 158 -13.13 1.43 -0.05
C ALA A 158 -12.88 1.98 -1.46
N LYS A 159 -11.90 1.44 -2.21
CA LYS A 159 -11.57 1.84 -3.59
C LYS A 159 -12.21 0.96 -4.66
N LYS A 160 -12.87 -0.13 -4.25
CA LYS A 160 -13.64 -1.02 -5.14
C LYS A 160 -15.06 -0.50 -5.34
#